data_7dc9830589084a672c82ad3b5bcd45c0
#
_entry.id   7dc9830589084a672c82ad3b5bcd45c0
#
_cell.length_a   1.000
_cell.length_b   1.000
_cell.length_c   1.000
_cell.angle_alpha   90.00
_cell.angle_beta   90.00
_cell.angle_gamma   90.00
#
_symmetry.space_group_name_H-M   'P 1'
#
loop_
_entity.id
_entity.type
_entity.pdbx_description
1 polymer ?
#
loop_
_entity_poly.entity_id
_entity_poly.type
_entity_poly.pdbx_seq_one_letter_code
_entity_poly.pdbx_strand_id
1 'polypeptide(L)'
;MSRITVVAEKEVRQLFKSRNVMLSALIFVVVFGIFTIPAALGGMGEAGNAMDTLGFYLVLTLGIFMGYLFTAQVFLREKQSGVIETLLCTPLSLRELWSGKVAGVTIPATLLTYFSAALITGTASIFTGETLFPSGPVLFHIIIVVPAFIAATSGLIGFTQFMLGMRENQILNFGIIFGIIFLITFVRELAGPGFSVTWGVVAATGGLA
;
A
#
# COMPACT_ATOMS: atom_id res chain seq x y z
N MET A 1 8.73 21.16 17.03
CA MET A 1 8.14 20.02 16.30
C MET A 1 6.68 20.34 16.02
N SER A 2 6.19 20.06 14.80
CA SER A 2 4.76 20.27 14.53
C SER A 2 3.95 19.20 15.27
N ARG A 3 2.72 19.52 15.65
CA ARG A 3 1.83 18.59 16.36
C ARG A 3 1.57 17.32 15.52
N ILE A 4 1.54 17.48 14.21
CA ILE A 4 1.38 16.38 13.22
C ILE A 4 2.54 15.38 13.32
N THR A 5 3.79 15.86 13.42
CA THR A 5 4.97 14.98 13.50
C THR A 5 5.00 14.16 14.79
N VAL A 6 4.55 14.72 15.90
CA VAL A 6 4.45 14.00 17.18
C VAL A 6 3.42 12.87 17.09
N VAL A 7 2.27 13.12 16.48
CA VAL A 7 1.23 12.09 16.26
C VAL A 7 1.77 11.01 15.33
N ALA A 8 2.38 11.39 14.21
CA ALA A 8 2.93 10.43 13.25
C ALA A 8 4.02 9.54 13.89
N GLU A 9 4.95 10.12 14.66
CA GLU A 9 6.00 9.37 15.36
C GLU A 9 5.43 8.37 16.36
N LYS A 10 4.40 8.77 17.11
CA LYS A 10 3.70 7.87 18.04
C LYS A 10 3.13 6.67 17.30
N GLU A 11 2.42 6.88 16.19
CA GLU A 11 1.79 5.80 15.41
C GLU A 11 2.84 4.86 14.79
N VAL A 12 3.90 5.42 14.20
CA VAL A 12 5.02 4.64 13.67
C VAL A 12 5.64 3.75 14.76
N ARG A 13 5.96 4.31 15.92
CA ARG A 13 6.52 3.53 17.05
C ARG A 13 5.55 2.43 17.52
N GLN A 14 4.26 2.73 17.59
CA GLN A 14 3.26 1.79 18.04
C GLN A 14 3.11 0.61 17.07
N LEU A 15 3.11 0.87 15.76
CA LEU A 15 3.07 -0.17 14.72
C LEU A 15 4.33 -1.06 14.78
N PHE A 16 5.52 -0.47 14.84
CA PHE A 16 6.76 -1.26 14.95
C PHE A 16 6.89 -2.03 16.24
N LYS A 17 6.30 -1.55 17.35
CA LYS A 17 6.29 -2.27 18.63
C LYS A 17 5.29 -3.44 18.64
N SER A 18 4.27 -3.41 17.79
CA SER A 18 3.27 -4.47 17.70
C SER A 18 3.78 -5.65 16.86
N ARG A 19 4.51 -6.57 17.49
CA ARG A 19 5.13 -7.74 16.84
C ARG A 19 4.15 -8.53 15.98
N ASN A 20 2.93 -8.74 16.45
CA ASN A 20 1.93 -9.54 15.73
C ASN A 20 1.51 -8.88 14.42
N VAL A 21 1.33 -7.54 14.41
CA VAL A 21 0.95 -6.79 13.20
C VAL A 21 2.09 -6.79 12.18
N MET A 22 3.31 -6.54 12.65
CA MET A 22 4.49 -6.55 11.77
C MET A 22 4.78 -7.94 11.21
N LEU A 23 4.68 -8.98 12.04
CA LEU A 23 4.85 -10.36 11.59
C LEU A 23 3.78 -10.78 10.58
N SER A 24 2.50 -10.46 10.82
CA SER A 24 1.44 -10.77 9.86
C SER A 24 1.62 -10.04 8.53
N ALA A 25 2.00 -8.78 8.56
CA ALA A 25 2.29 -8.00 7.37
C ALA A 25 3.50 -8.57 6.60
N LEU A 26 4.56 -8.93 7.29
CA LEU A 26 5.76 -9.52 6.70
C LEU A 26 5.48 -10.90 6.10
N ILE A 27 4.76 -11.77 6.83
CA ILE A 27 4.34 -13.09 6.31
C ILE A 27 3.49 -12.90 5.04
N PHE A 28 2.55 -11.95 5.05
CA PHE A 28 1.73 -11.66 3.89
C PHE A 28 2.57 -11.24 2.68
N VAL A 29 3.53 -10.32 2.86
CA VAL A 29 4.44 -9.87 1.80
C VAL A 29 5.26 -11.04 1.22
N VAL A 30 5.83 -11.87 2.10
CA VAL A 30 6.67 -13.00 1.70
C VAL A 30 5.85 -14.05 0.96
N VAL A 31 4.72 -14.47 1.53
CA VAL A 31 3.86 -15.49 0.93
C VAL A 31 3.31 -14.99 -0.40
N PHE A 32 2.73 -13.80 -0.44
CA PHE A 32 2.13 -13.26 -1.66
C PHE A 32 3.18 -12.99 -2.73
N GLY A 33 4.34 -12.45 -2.35
CA GLY A 33 5.46 -12.22 -3.28
C GLY A 33 6.00 -13.50 -3.89
N ILE A 34 6.29 -14.52 -3.08
CA ILE A 34 6.87 -15.77 -3.57
C ILE A 34 5.89 -16.57 -4.45
N PHE A 35 4.61 -16.66 -4.06
CA PHE A 35 3.64 -17.47 -4.80
C PHE A 35 3.17 -16.83 -6.11
N THR A 36 3.18 -15.51 -6.23
CA THR A 36 2.71 -14.85 -7.46
C THR A 36 3.78 -14.76 -8.55
N ILE A 37 5.08 -14.80 -8.20
CA ILE A 37 6.18 -14.67 -9.17
C ILE A 37 6.21 -15.81 -10.17
N PRO A 38 6.25 -17.10 -9.77
CA PRO A 38 6.30 -18.21 -10.74
C PRO A 38 5.09 -18.25 -11.68
N ALA A 39 3.90 -17.93 -11.14
CA ALA A 39 2.67 -17.88 -11.94
C ALA A 39 2.72 -16.77 -13.00
N ALA A 40 3.28 -15.62 -12.65
CA ALA A 40 3.38 -14.49 -13.55
C ALA A 40 4.49 -14.67 -14.60
N LEU A 41 5.64 -15.20 -14.22
CA LEU A 41 6.74 -15.47 -15.15
C LEU A 41 6.42 -16.62 -16.13
N GLY A 42 5.67 -17.63 -15.68
CA GLY A 42 5.27 -18.77 -16.53
C GLY A 42 4.20 -18.44 -17.58
N GLY A 43 3.44 -17.34 -17.38
CA GLY A 43 2.37 -16.89 -18.30
C GLY A 43 2.75 -15.74 -19.23
N MET A 44 3.92 -15.14 -19.06
CA MET A 44 4.35 -13.96 -19.81
C MET A 44 5.58 -14.29 -20.68
N GLY A 45 5.59 -13.79 -21.93
CA GLY A 45 6.65 -14.01 -22.90
C GLY A 45 8.05 -13.59 -22.43
N GLU A 46 8.59 -12.46 -22.88
CA GLU A 46 9.92 -12.00 -22.48
C GLU A 46 10.00 -11.63 -21.00
N ALA A 47 10.99 -12.15 -20.29
CA ALA A 47 11.17 -11.99 -18.84
C ALA A 47 11.25 -10.51 -18.37
N GLY A 48 11.80 -9.62 -19.19
CA GLY A 48 11.90 -8.20 -18.90
C GLY A 48 10.53 -7.48 -18.83
N ASN A 49 9.67 -7.73 -19.80
CA ASN A 49 8.31 -7.17 -19.85
C ASN A 49 7.45 -7.73 -18.71
N ALA A 50 7.65 -9.00 -18.36
CA ALA A 50 6.99 -9.62 -17.22
C ALA A 50 7.38 -8.94 -15.92
N MET A 51 8.66 -8.63 -15.72
CA MET A 51 9.17 -7.98 -14.52
C MET A 51 8.62 -6.56 -14.35
N ASP A 52 8.56 -5.78 -15.43
CA ASP A 52 8.00 -4.44 -15.41
C ASP A 52 6.50 -4.45 -15.07
N THR A 53 5.76 -5.39 -15.64
CA THR A 53 4.33 -5.56 -15.36
C THR A 53 4.10 -5.98 -13.89
N LEU A 54 4.91 -6.91 -13.38
CA LEU A 54 4.85 -7.33 -11.97
C LEU A 54 5.18 -6.17 -11.03
N GLY A 55 6.27 -5.44 -11.30
CA GLY A 55 6.69 -4.29 -10.51
C GLY A 55 5.61 -3.21 -10.48
N PHE A 56 4.92 -2.99 -11.59
CA PHE A 56 3.87 -1.98 -11.68
C PHE A 56 2.60 -2.38 -10.90
N TYR A 57 1.99 -3.52 -11.22
CA TYR A 57 0.70 -3.90 -10.64
C TYR A 57 0.79 -4.55 -9.26
N LEU A 58 1.73 -5.46 -9.08
CA LEU A 58 1.82 -6.26 -7.87
C LEU A 58 2.33 -5.43 -6.70
N VAL A 59 3.35 -4.59 -6.93
CA VAL A 59 3.88 -3.70 -5.87
C VAL A 59 2.84 -2.66 -5.48
N LEU A 60 2.09 -2.09 -6.44
CA LEU A 60 1.00 -1.16 -6.14
C LEU A 60 -0.10 -1.83 -5.31
N THR A 61 -0.54 -3.02 -5.73
CA THR A 61 -1.58 -3.78 -5.01
C THR A 61 -1.14 -4.13 -3.59
N LEU A 62 0.09 -4.61 -3.43
CA LEU A 62 0.67 -4.90 -2.11
C LEU A 62 0.76 -3.64 -1.25
N GLY A 63 1.19 -2.51 -1.83
CA GLY A 63 1.28 -1.23 -1.14
C GLY A 63 -0.06 -0.76 -0.60
N ILE A 64 -1.10 -0.78 -1.43
CA ILE A 64 -2.47 -0.42 -1.04
C ILE A 64 -2.97 -1.34 0.07
N PHE A 65 -2.72 -2.64 -0.05
CA PHE A 65 -3.13 -3.62 0.95
C PHE A 65 -2.41 -3.43 2.29
N MET A 66 -1.10 -3.11 2.27
CA MET A 66 -0.35 -2.76 3.48
C MET A 66 -0.87 -1.47 4.13
N GLY A 67 -1.14 -0.45 3.32
CA GLY A 67 -1.79 0.78 3.79
C GLY A 67 -3.11 0.50 4.51
N TYR A 68 -3.93 -0.37 3.92
CA TYR A 68 -5.19 -0.80 4.54
C TYR A 68 -4.98 -1.53 5.87
N LEU A 69 -4.12 -2.54 5.91
CA LEU A 69 -3.87 -3.31 7.13
C LEU A 69 -3.46 -2.41 8.29
N PHE A 70 -2.55 -1.47 8.04
CA PHE A 70 -2.08 -0.58 9.08
C PHE A 70 -3.12 0.49 9.44
N THR A 71 -3.86 1.01 8.46
CA THR A 71 -4.96 1.94 8.73
C THR A 71 -6.04 1.29 9.58
N ALA A 72 -6.41 0.06 9.25
CA ALA A 72 -7.38 -0.70 10.04
C ALA A 72 -6.89 -0.90 11.50
N GLN A 73 -5.61 -1.23 11.69
CA GLN A 73 -5.04 -1.42 13.03
C GLN A 73 -5.01 -0.11 13.84
N VAL A 74 -4.64 1.01 13.23
CA VAL A 74 -4.51 2.29 13.94
C VAL A 74 -5.87 2.88 14.27
N PHE A 75 -6.75 2.97 13.28
CA PHE A 75 -8.03 3.67 13.45
C PHE A 75 -9.09 2.79 14.13
N LEU A 76 -9.22 1.52 13.71
CA LEU A 76 -10.26 0.64 14.24
C LEU A 76 -10.00 0.30 15.71
N ARG A 77 -8.73 0.06 16.07
CA ARG A 77 -8.35 -0.25 17.45
C ARG A 77 -8.66 0.90 18.40
N GLU A 78 -8.36 2.14 18.02
CA GLU A 78 -8.69 3.31 18.85
C GLU A 78 -10.19 3.53 18.96
N LYS A 79 -10.94 3.27 17.91
CA LYS A 79 -12.40 3.35 17.93
C LYS A 79 -13.01 2.29 18.86
N GLN A 80 -12.49 1.07 18.83
CA GLN A 80 -12.95 -0.01 19.73
C GLN A 80 -12.60 0.25 21.19
N SER A 81 -11.50 0.93 21.47
CA SER A 81 -11.06 1.26 22.83
C SER A 81 -11.62 2.56 23.40
N GLY A 82 -12.45 3.29 22.66
CA GLY A 82 -13.02 4.59 23.09
C GLY A 82 -12.00 5.72 23.18
N VAL A 83 -10.76 5.49 22.74
CA VAL A 83 -9.67 6.49 22.81
C VAL A 83 -9.95 7.71 21.92
N ILE A 84 -10.75 7.55 20.86
CA ILE A 84 -11.14 8.67 19.98
C ILE A 84 -11.83 9.77 20.75
N GLU A 85 -12.74 9.44 21.67
CA GLU A 85 -13.44 10.43 22.51
C GLU A 85 -12.46 11.21 23.39
N THR A 86 -11.50 10.54 23.98
CA THR A 86 -10.45 11.14 24.79
C THR A 86 -9.53 12.05 23.95
N LEU A 87 -9.21 11.63 22.71
CA LEU A 87 -8.40 12.42 21.79
C LEU A 87 -9.11 13.70 21.32
N LEU A 88 -10.43 13.66 21.18
CA LEU A 88 -11.24 14.86 20.86
C LEU A 88 -11.26 15.89 21.99
N CYS A 89 -10.97 15.49 23.24
CA CYS A 89 -10.80 16.41 24.37
C CYS A 89 -9.41 17.05 24.43
N THR A 90 -8.48 16.67 23.56
CA THR A 90 -7.13 17.27 23.50
C THR A 90 -7.14 18.56 22.67
N PRO A 91 -6.17 19.50 22.86
CA PRO A 91 -6.08 20.72 22.08
C PRO A 91 -5.54 20.50 20.65
N LEU A 92 -5.79 19.31 20.07
CA LEU A 92 -5.45 18.96 18.70
C LEU A 92 -6.65 19.17 17.79
N SER A 93 -6.44 19.81 16.65
CA SER A 93 -7.48 19.85 15.62
C SER A 93 -7.68 18.47 14.97
N LEU A 94 -8.91 18.18 14.52
CA LEU A 94 -9.22 16.93 13.84
C LEU A 94 -8.34 16.71 12.61
N ARG A 95 -7.97 17.79 11.91
CA ARG A 95 -7.05 17.77 10.77
C ARG A 95 -5.64 17.34 11.16
N GLU A 96 -5.11 17.89 12.26
CA GLU A 96 -3.77 17.53 12.75
C GLU A 96 -3.73 16.06 13.20
N LEU A 97 -4.79 15.60 13.86
CA LEU A 97 -4.91 14.21 14.27
C LEU A 97 -4.97 13.27 13.06
N TRP A 98 -5.86 13.57 12.11
CA TRP A 98 -6.03 12.75 10.89
C TRP A 98 -4.76 12.70 10.04
N SER A 99 -4.18 13.85 9.72
CA SER A 99 -2.97 13.91 8.89
C SER A 99 -1.76 13.27 9.57
N GLY A 100 -1.63 13.42 10.89
CA GLY A 100 -0.59 12.75 11.66
C GLY A 100 -0.72 11.22 11.64
N LYS A 101 -1.96 10.71 11.75
CA LYS A 101 -2.23 9.27 11.66
C LYS A 101 -1.99 8.72 10.26
N VAL A 102 -2.45 9.41 9.22
CA VAL A 102 -2.20 9.03 7.83
C VAL A 102 -0.71 8.96 7.55
N ALA A 103 0.05 9.97 7.94
CA ALA A 103 1.51 9.96 7.80
C ALA A 103 2.17 8.80 8.59
N GLY A 104 1.70 8.57 9.82
CA GLY A 104 2.18 7.50 10.68
C GLY A 104 1.93 6.09 10.14
N VAL A 105 0.87 5.90 9.36
CA VAL A 105 0.55 4.64 8.67
C VAL A 105 1.31 4.52 7.35
N THR A 106 1.39 5.61 6.58
CA THR A 106 2.02 5.61 5.26
C THR A 106 3.49 5.24 5.32
N ILE A 107 4.24 5.74 6.32
CA ILE A 107 5.67 5.47 6.44
C ILE A 107 5.97 3.96 6.56
N PRO A 108 5.44 3.21 7.55
CA PRO A 108 5.72 1.79 7.67
C PRO A 108 5.14 0.97 6.52
N ALA A 109 3.98 1.34 5.97
CA ALA A 109 3.41 0.69 4.79
C ALA A 109 4.33 0.82 3.58
N THR A 110 4.85 2.01 3.32
CA THR A 110 5.81 2.27 2.23
C THR A 110 7.11 1.48 2.41
N LEU A 111 7.67 1.44 3.62
CA LEU A 111 8.88 0.67 3.89
C LEU A 111 8.69 -0.83 3.62
N LEU A 112 7.56 -1.41 4.05
CA LEU A 112 7.25 -2.81 3.76
C LEU A 112 6.98 -3.05 2.27
N THR A 113 6.39 -2.08 1.58
CA THR A 113 6.17 -2.16 0.14
C THR A 113 7.50 -2.12 -0.62
N TYR A 114 8.47 -1.30 -0.21
CA TYR A 114 9.80 -1.31 -0.80
C TYR A 114 10.54 -2.63 -0.53
N PHE A 115 10.39 -3.16 0.68
CA PHE A 115 10.91 -4.48 1.00
C PHE A 115 10.27 -5.57 0.12
N SER A 116 8.96 -5.50 -0.13
CA SER A 116 8.28 -6.44 -1.03
C SER A 116 8.77 -6.32 -2.48
N ALA A 117 8.99 -5.10 -2.97
CA ALA A 117 9.55 -4.86 -4.30
C ALA A 117 10.96 -5.47 -4.45
N ALA A 118 11.81 -5.30 -3.44
CA ALA A 118 13.14 -5.91 -3.40
C ALA A 118 13.08 -7.44 -3.36
N LEU A 119 12.15 -8.03 -2.59
CA LEU A 119 11.93 -9.48 -2.57
C LEU A 119 11.45 -10.00 -3.91
N ILE A 120 10.50 -9.33 -4.57
CA ILE A 120 9.99 -9.71 -5.88
C ILE A 120 11.12 -9.70 -6.91
N THR A 121 11.91 -8.62 -6.95
CA THR A 121 13.03 -8.48 -7.87
C THR A 121 14.10 -9.55 -7.61
N GLY A 122 14.46 -9.77 -6.35
CA GLY A 122 15.46 -10.76 -5.96
C GLY A 122 15.03 -12.21 -6.29
N THR A 123 13.79 -12.57 -5.95
CA THR A 123 13.26 -13.91 -6.24
C THR A 123 13.10 -14.13 -7.73
N ALA A 124 12.61 -13.15 -8.49
CA ALA A 124 12.51 -13.25 -9.95
C ALA A 124 13.89 -13.48 -10.59
N SER A 125 14.91 -12.76 -10.14
CA SER A 125 16.30 -12.95 -10.61
C SER A 125 16.85 -14.34 -10.31
N ILE A 126 16.51 -14.92 -9.16
CA ILE A 126 16.92 -16.30 -8.79
C ILE A 126 16.24 -17.32 -9.71
N PHE A 127 14.96 -17.15 -10.00
CA PHE A 127 14.19 -18.09 -10.83
C PHE A 127 14.59 -18.04 -12.30
N THR A 128 14.97 -16.88 -12.84
CA THR A 128 15.38 -16.73 -14.24
C THR A 128 16.87 -16.99 -14.46
N GLY A 129 17.68 -16.94 -13.40
CA GLY A 129 19.15 -17.01 -13.50
C GLY A 129 19.79 -15.74 -14.07
N GLU A 130 19.02 -14.69 -14.32
CA GLU A 130 19.46 -13.39 -14.84
C GLU A 130 19.18 -12.28 -13.81
N THR A 131 20.03 -11.25 -13.81
CA THR A 131 19.79 -10.05 -12.98
C THR A 131 18.70 -9.21 -13.61
N LEU A 132 17.45 -9.41 -13.18
CA LEU A 132 16.31 -8.62 -13.63
C LEU A 132 16.20 -7.34 -12.82
N PHE A 133 16.30 -6.20 -13.52
CA PHE A 133 16.08 -4.88 -12.91
C PHE A 133 14.84 -4.24 -13.52
N PRO A 134 13.94 -3.63 -12.70
CA PRO A 134 12.81 -2.89 -13.22
C PRO A 134 13.26 -1.72 -14.08
N SER A 135 12.50 -1.41 -15.12
CA SER A 135 12.77 -0.26 -15.98
C SER A 135 12.66 1.08 -15.22
N GLY A 136 13.27 2.14 -15.75
CA GLY A 136 13.25 3.47 -15.14
C GLY A 136 11.83 3.98 -14.79
N PRO A 137 10.83 3.86 -15.70
CA PRO A 137 9.43 4.21 -15.38
C PRO A 137 8.87 3.43 -14.20
N VAL A 138 9.14 2.13 -14.10
CA VAL A 138 8.65 1.27 -13.00
C VAL A 138 9.33 1.64 -11.68
N LEU A 139 10.62 1.94 -11.68
CA LEU A 139 11.32 2.44 -10.49
C LEU A 139 10.71 3.75 -9.98
N PHE A 140 10.45 4.70 -10.87
CA PHE A 140 9.79 5.95 -10.51
C PHE A 140 8.38 5.69 -9.93
N HIS A 141 7.63 4.77 -10.54
CA HIS A 141 6.32 4.35 -10.05
C HIS A 141 6.41 3.80 -8.62
N ILE A 142 7.33 2.88 -8.36
CA ILE A 142 7.52 2.27 -7.04
C ILE A 142 7.91 3.33 -5.99
N ILE A 143 8.83 4.25 -6.32
CA ILE A 143 9.38 5.18 -5.35
C ILE A 143 8.44 6.35 -5.05
N ILE A 144 7.66 6.83 -6.02
CA ILE A 144 6.85 8.05 -5.87
C ILE A 144 5.36 7.75 -5.93
N VAL A 145 4.90 7.05 -6.96
CA VAL A 145 3.47 6.85 -7.19
C VAL A 145 2.85 5.91 -6.16
N VAL A 146 3.52 4.81 -5.86
CA VAL A 146 3.01 3.84 -4.87
C VAL A 146 2.85 4.44 -3.47
N PRO A 147 3.82 5.19 -2.90
CA PRO A 147 3.61 5.90 -1.64
C PRO A 147 2.47 6.92 -1.66
N ALA A 148 2.27 7.62 -2.78
CA ALA A 148 1.15 8.54 -2.95
C ALA A 148 -0.19 7.81 -2.89
N PHE A 149 -0.32 6.65 -3.57
CA PHE A 149 -1.50 5.79 -3.49
C PHE A 149 -1.72 5.25 -2.08
N ILE A 150 -0.67 4.83 -1.37
CA ILE A 150 -0.78 4.38 0.03
C ILE A 150 -1.30 5.52 0.90
N ALA A 151 -0.79 6.74 0.74
CA ALA A 151 -1.24 7.90 1.50
C ALA A 151 -2.71 8.25 1.19
N ALA A 152 -3.08 8.27 -0.10
CA ALA A 152 -4.43 8.58 -0.55
C ALA A 152 -5.45 7.55 -0.03
N THR A 153 -5.17 6.25 -0.20
CA THR A 153 -6.05 5.17 0.26
C THR A 153 -6.14 5.12 1.78
N SER A 154 -5.02 5.25 2.50
CA SER A 154 -5.01 5.32 3.97
C SER A 154 -5.76 6.55 4.47
N GLY A 155 -5.63 7.69 3.78
CA GLY A 155 -6.36 8.91 4.07
C GLY A 155 -7.86 8.75 3.89
N LEU A 156 -8.29 8.17 2.76
CA LEU A 156 -9.70 7.92 2.46
C LEU A 156 -10.32 6.95 3.48
N ILE A 157 -9.66 5.83 3.75
CA ILE A 157 -10.12 4.83 4.71
C ILE A 157 -10.13 5.42 6.13
N GLY A 158 -9.10 6.16 6.52
CA GLY A 158 -9.05 6.83 7.82
C GLY A 158 -10.17 7.86 7.98
N PHE A 159 -10.49 8.63 6.94
CA PHE A 159 -11.59 9.58 6.94
C PHE A 159 -12.94 8.88 7.12
N THR A 160 -13.21 7.82 6.36
CA THR A 160 -14.45 7.05 6.48
C THR A 160 -14.59 6.42 7.87
N GLN A 161 -13.48 6.01 8.50
CA GLN A 161 -13.48 5.46 9.85
C GLN A 161 -13.85 6.48 10.92
N PHE A 162 -13.55 7.76 10.73
CA PHE A 162 -14.02 8.82 11.62
C PHE A 162 -15.52 9.13 11.47
N MET A 163 -16.04 9.02 10.24
CA MET A 163 -17.42 9.44 9.93
C MET A 163 -18.47 8.38 10.20
N LEU A 164 -18.15 7.10 10.00
CA LEU A 164 -19.11 5.99 9.97
C LEU A 164 -19.10 5.16 11.26
N GLY A 165 -20.22 4.50 11.55
CA GLY A 165 -20.33 3.50 12.59
C GLY A 165 -19.44 2.27 12.34
N MET A 166 -19.17 1.43 13.36
CA MET A 166 -18.26 0.29 13.23
C MET A 166 -18.69 -0.72 12.15
N ARG A 167 -19.98 -1.01 12.07
CA ARG A 167 -20.52 -2.02 11.14
C ARG A 167 -20.50 -1.53 9.70
N GLU A 168 -20.91 -0.29 9.49
CA GLU A 168 -20.95 0.34 8.16
C GLU A 168 -19.53 0.51 7.61
N ASN A 169 -18.59 0.80 8.49
CA ASN A 169 -17.19 1.01 8.17
C ASN A 169 -16.50 -0.25 7.61
N GLN A 170 -16.79 -1.43 8.16
CA GLN A 170 -16.23 -2.68 7.63
C GLN A 170 -16.65 -2.94 6.20
N ILE A 171 -17.95 -2.80 5.89
CA ILE A 171 -18.49 -3.04 4.54
C ILE A 171 -17.89 -2.05 3.55
N LEU A 172 -17.80 -0.77 3.93
CA LEU A 172 -17.30 0.28 3.07
C LEU A 172 -15.80 0.17 2.82
N ASN A 173 -15.02 -0.20 3.84
CA ASN A 173 -13.58 -0.45 3.69
C ASN A 173 -13.28 -1.62 2.75
N PHE A 174 -14.02 -2.72 2.86
CA PHE A 174 -13.92 -3.81 1.89
C PHE A 174 -14.29 -3.32 0.48
N GLY A 175 -15.37 -2.55 0.34
CA GLY A 175 -15.79 -1.98 -0.94
C GLY A 175 -14.73 -1.09 -1.58
N ILE A 176 -14.09 -0.21 -0.80
CA ILE A 176 -13.02 0.68 -1.28
C ILE A 176 -11.83 -0.13 -1.78
N ILE A 177 -11.33 -1.09 -0.98
CA ILE A 177 -10.15 -1.87 -1.35
C ILE A 177 -10.39 -2.74 -2.56
N PHE A 178 -11.48 -3.53 -2.52
CA PHE A 178 -11.82 -4.37 -3.66
C PHE A 178 -12.13 -3.53 -4.90
N GLY A 179 -12.76 -2.35 -4.74
CA GLY A 179 -13.01 -1.42 -5.83
C GLY A 179 -11.70 -0.91 -6.46
N ILE A 180 -10.71 -0.53 -5.65
CA ILE A 180 -9.40 -0.06 -6.15
C ILE A 180 -8.65 -1.21 -6.82
N ILE A 181 -8.57 -2.38 -6.19
CA ILE A 181 -7.90 -3.56 -6.78
C ILE A 181 -8.57 -3.98 -8.08
N PHE A 182 -9.91 -4.01 -8.09
CA PHE A 182 -10.68 -4.33 -9.30
C PHE A 182 -10.41 -3.32 -10.41
N LEU A 183 -10.40 -2.03 -10.11
CA LEU A 183 -10.11 -0.97 -11.07
C LEU A 183 -8.71 -1.12 -11.66
N ILE A 184 -7.70 -1.37 -10.84
CA ILE A 184 -6.33 -1.61 -11.29
C ILE A 184 -6.25 -2.83 -12.20
N THR A 185 -6.90 -3.94 -11.81
CA THR A 185 -6.92 -5.19 -12.60
C THR A 185 -7.68 -5.01 -13.90
N PHE A 186 -8.81 -4.30 -13.87
CA PHE A 186 -9.63 -4.01 -15.05
C PHE A 186 -8.91 -3.12 -16.07
N VAL A 187 -8.18 -2.11 -15.61
CA VAL A 187 -7.32 -1.27 -16.48
C VAL A 187 -6.25 -2.11 -17.17
N ARG A 188 -5.66 -3.08 -16.46
CA ARG A 188 -4.70 -4.02 -17.05
C ARG A 188 -5.32 -4.85 -18.17
N GLU A 189 -6.52 -5.39 -17.93
CA GLU A 189 -7.22 -6.25 -18.90
C GLU A 189 -7.61 -5.47 -20.18
N LEU A 190 -8.06 -4.22 -20.01
CA LEU A 190 -8.35 -3.32 -21.14
C LEU A 190 -7.11 -2.94 -21.96
N ALA A 191 -5.95 -2.88 -21.32
CA ALA A 191 -4.69 -2.55 -21.99
C ALA A 191 -4.19 -3.67 -22.92
N GLY A 192 -4.68 -4.91 -22.73
CA GLY A 192 -4.39 -6.06 -23.58
C GLY A 192 -2.99 -6.66 -23.41
N PRO A 193 -2.67 -7.75 -24.16
CA PRO A 193 -1.43 -8.49 -23.99
C PRO A 193 -0.15 -7.74 -24.43
N GLY A 194 -0.28 -6.61 -25.13
CA GLY A 194 0.83 -5.75 -25.55
C GLY A 194 1.15 -4.62 -24.57
N PHE A 195 0.62 -4.66 -23.33
CA PHE A 195 0.84 -3.62 -22.36
C PHE A 195 2.32 -3.49 -21.98
N SER A 196 2.87 -2.31 -22.22
CA SER A 196 4.21 -1.93 -21.77
C SER A 196 4.14 -0.74 -20.82
N VAL A 197 4.89 -0.80 -19.72
CA VAL A 197 4.94 0.30 -18.75
C VAL A 197 5.80 1.42 -19.32
N THR A 198 5.14 2.49 -19.75
CA THR A 198 5.78 3.70 -20.29
C THR A 198 5.65 4.86 -19.30
N TRP A 199 6.45 5.92 -19.51
CA TRP A 199 6.34 7.15 -18.72
C TRP A 199 4.93 7.76 -18.76
N GLY A 200 4.20 7.62 -19.88
CA GLY A 200 2.82 8.09 -20.01
C GLY A 200 1.86 7.33 -19.08
N VAL A 201 2.02 6.01 -18.97
CA VAL A 201 1.22 5.18 -18.07
C VAL A 201 1.50 5.54 -16.61
N VAL A 202 2.76 5.72 -16.26
CA VAL A 202 3.16 6.09 -14.89
C VAL A 202 2.66 7.49 -14.53
N ALA A 203 2.72 8.44 -15.45
CA ALA A 203 2.17 9.78 -15.23
C ALA A 203 0.64 9.77 -15.10
N ALA A 204 -0.07 8.98 -15.91
CA ALA A 204 -1.51 8.82 -15.81
C ALA A 204 -1.93 8.21 -14.47
N THR A 205 -1.26 7.15 -14.01
CA THR A 205 -1.53 6.55 -12.69
C THR A 205 -1.17 7.49 -11.55
N GLY A 206 -0.06 8.22 -11.64
CA GLY A 206 0.31 9.23 -10.64
C GLY A 206 -0.69 10.38 -10.53
N GLY A 207 -1.38 10.73 -11.62
CA GLY A 207 -2.44 11.72 -11.60
C GLY A 207 -3.74 11.26 -10.94
N LEU A 208 -3.90 9.95 -10.68
CA LEU A 208 -5.04 9.35 -9.98
C LEU A 208 -4.82 9.23 -8.46
N ALA A 209 -3.58 9.35 -7.98
CA ALA A 209 -3.21 9.26 -6.56
C ALA A 209 -3.44 10.58 -5.83
#